data_cc94dbd1192a943a0787d2cbf2dbcd87
#
_entry.id   cc94dbd1192a943a0787d2cbf2dbcd87
#
_cell.length_a   1.000
_cell.length_b   1.000
_cell.length_c   1.000
_cell.angle_alpha   90.00
_cell.angle_beta   90.00
_cell.angle_gamma   90.00
#
_symmetry.space_group_name_H-M   'P 1'
#
loop_
_entity.id
_entity.type
_entity.pdbx_description
1 polymer ?
#
loop_
_entity_poly.entity_id
_entity_poly.type
_entity_poly.pdbx_seq_one_letter_code
_entity_poly.pdbx_strand_id
1 'polypeptide(L)'
;MVPPAQTTWFEERLGELGVPKDIYIDDVYKYLLFREETSLDMSRNGDNNTFTFNDYYRYSQILDYIRTLEETYKNSTDITLNVIEAGTTAEGRHLTYIKLTNQTPTVNKGIIIIEAGINPRQWITIPSSLNIVNKLINSNDKRFLNDFEWIVIPVLNPDGYEYTHTNLRLWMKSRSTRSNLGAICPGVNINRNFNIDWLNSDSSSSPCSHLYGGTGAFSEVESRIVQSLFEEYGNRIRAYISLQNNGGFISYPWQYERAASGLFAQHHILGMKMIAAMEDSYELDIASVAYGDRASGTSTDYMRSRGVLYTFNIDVVPRGQDGVIVPREEIQTIADDVWRAVSVVAENLIQL
;
A
#
# COMPACT_ATOMS: atom_id res chain seq x y z
N MET A 1 -19.79 7.14 2.07
CA MET A 1 -21.03 6.35 1.93
C MET A 1 -22.06 6.87 2.91
N VAL A 2 -23.30 7.05 2.47
CA VAL A 2 -24.41 7.45 3.32
C VAL A 2 -25.28 6.20 3.55
N PRO A 3 -25.57 5.83 4.81
CA PRO A 3 -26.47 4.70 5.10
C PRO A 3 -27.85 4.96 4.53
N PRO A 4 -28.55 3.93 4.00
CA PRO A 4 -29.90 4.09 3.41
C PRO A 4 -30.88 4.83 4.34
N ALA A 5 -30.85 4.56 5.63
CA ALA A 5 -31.71 5.22 6.62
C ALA A 5 -31.42 6.73 6.81
N GLN A 6 -30.32 7.23 6.33
CA GLN A 6 -29.89 8.63 6.47
C GLN A 6 -29.86 9.38 5.14
N THR A 7 -30.16 8.72 4.03
CA THR A 7 -30.01 9.31 2.69
C THR A 7 -30.90 10.55 2.56
N THR A 8 -32.19 10.49 2.91
CA THR A 8 -33.12 11.61 2.80
C THR A 8 -32.66 12.82 3.63
N TRP A 9 -32.32 12.58 4.91
CA TRP A 9 -31.80 13.64 5.77
C TRP A 9 -30.53 14.28 5.22
N PHE A 10 -29.61 13.47 4.72
CA PHE A 10 -28.35 13.94 4.15
C PHE A 10 -28.58 14.79 2.90
N GLU A 11 -29.48 14.36 2.02
CA GLU A 11 -29.84 15.09 0.80
C GLU A 11 -30.51 16.43 1.10
N GLU A 12 -31.45 16.47 2.04
CA GLU A 12 -32.09 17.69 2.51
C GLU A 12 -31.03 18.66 3.05
N ARG A 13 -30.09 18.15 3.86
CA ARG A 13 -29.05 18.98 4.45
C ARG A 13 -28.06 19.56 3.43
N LEU A 14 -27.68 18.80 2.41
CA LEU A 14 -26.87 19.30 1.29
C LEU A 14 -27.62 20.38 0.50
N GLY A 15 -28.94 20.20 0.28
CA GLY A 15 -29.79 21.19 -0.39
C GLY A 15 -29.87 22.49 0.39
N GLU A 16 -30.07 22.44 1.72
CA GLU A 16 -30.07 23.61 2.60
C GLU A 16 -28.74 24.37 2.57
N LEU A 17 -27.61 23.67 2.45
CA LEU A 17 -26.28 24.24 2.42
C LEU A 17 -25.84 24.69 1.02
N GLY A 18 -26.65 24.43 0.00
CA GLY A 18 -26.32 24.74 -1.40
C GLY A 18 -25.11 23.94 -1.93
N VAL A 19 -24.81 22.78 -1.34
CA VAL A 19 -23.69 21.94 -1.75
C VAL A 19 -24.13 21.01 -2.89
N PRO A 20 -23.53 21.11 -4.09
CA PRO A 20 -23.83 20.19 -5.19
C PRO A 20 -23.42 18.78 -4.80
N LYS A 21 -24.16 17.79 -5.32
CA LYS A 21 -23.87 16.38 -5.11
C LYS A 21 -23.89 15.64 -6.44
N ASP A 22 -22.98 14.69 -6.56
CA ASP A 22 -23.02 13.65 -7.59
C ASP A 22 -23.14 12.27 -6.92
N ILE A 23 -24.06 11.46 -7.41
CA ILE A 23 -24.20 10.08 -6.94
C ILE A 23 -23.30 9.23 -7.82
N TYR A 24 -22.20 8.78 -7.24
CA TYR A 24 -21.19 7.97 -7.95
C TYR A 24 -21.59 6.49 -8.02
N ILE A 25 -22.17 5.96 -6.96
CA ILE A 25 -22.71 4.60 -6.87
C ILE A 25 -24.06 4.67 -6.14
N ASP A 26 -25.15 4.34 -6.81
CA ASP A 26 -26.51 4.40 -6.24
C ASP A 26 -26.71 3.42 -5.10
N ASP A 27 -26.24 2.20 -5.27
CA ASP A 27 -26.36 1.11 -4.30
C ASP A 27 -25.04 0.36 -4.20
N VAL A 28 -24.25 0.72 -3.20
CA VAL A 28 -22.93 0.12 -2.96
C VAL A 28 -23.03 -1.39 -2.74
N TYR A 29 -24.09 -1.88 -2.10
CA TYR A 29 -24.25 -3.31 -1.85
C TYR A 29 -24.46 -4.08 -3.16
N LYS A 30 -25.36 -3.61 -4.02
CA LYS A 30 -25.58 -4.22 -5.36
C LYS A 30 -24.33 -4.11 -6.22
N TYR A 31 -23.65 -2.97 -6.18
CA TYR A 31 -22.40 -2.79 -6.92
C TYR A 31 -21.33 -3.81 -6.49
N LEU A 32 -21.16 -4.03 -5.18
CA LEU A 32 -20.21 -5.00 -4.65
C LEU A 32 -20.62 -6.44 -5.01
N LEU A 33 -21.90 -6.79 -4.88
CA LEU A 33 -22.41 -8.13 -5.26
C LEU A 33 -22.20 -8.42 -6.74
N PHE A 34 -22.52 -7.49 -7.63
CA PHE A 34 -22.32 -7.66 -9.06
C PHE A 34 -20.85 -7.93 -9.41
N ARG A 35 -19.93 -7.21 -8.75
CA ARG A 35 -18.49 -7.41 -8.93
C ARG A 35 -18.00 -8.73 -8.31
N GLU A 36 -18.56 -9.16 -7.19
CA GLU A 36 -18.24 -10.46 -6.58
C GLU A 36 -18.77 -11.64 -7.42
N GLU A 37 -19.97 -11.57 -7.96
CA GLU A 37 -20.53 -12.61 -8.82
C GLU A 37 -19.71 -12.81 -10.09
N THR A 38 -19.32 -11.72 -10.77
CA THR A 38 -18.41 -11.79 -11.93
C THR A 38 -17.02 -12.35 -11.54
N SER A 39 -16.58 -12.14 -10.30
CA SER A 39 -15.33 -12.65 -9.75
C SER A 39 -15.41 -14.15 -9.39
N LEU A 40 -16.53 -14.61 -8.82
CA LEU A 40 -16.73 -16.00 -8.39
C LEU A 40 -16.95 -16.97 -9.55
N ASP A 41 -17.59 -16.53 -10.62
CA ASP A 41 -17.83 -17.38 -11.80
C ASP A 41 -16.53 -17.73 -12.55
N MET A 42 -15.56 -16.85 -12.54
CA MET A 42 -14.23 -17.11 -13.13
C MET A 42 -13.35 -18.03 -12.25
N SER A 43 -13.49 -17.93 -10.93
CA SER A 43 -12.74 -18.76 -9.96
C SER A 43 -13.15 -20.23 -9.96
N ARG A 44 -14.38 -20.55 -10.39
CA ARG A 44 -14.89 -21.94 -10.45
C ARG A 44 -14.38 -22.74 -11.64
N ASN A 45 -13.79 -22.10 -12.65
CA ASN A 45 -13.31 -22.75 -13.87
C ASN A 45 -11.80 -22.97 -13.93
N GLY A 46 -11.05 -22.62 -12.88
CA GLY A 46 -9.59 -22.75 -12.83
C GLY A 46 -9.11 -23.83 -11.86
N ASP A 47 -9.04 -25.08 -12.36
CA ASP A 47 -8.48 -26.23 -11.63
C ASP A 47 -6.94 -26.25 -11.65
N ASN A 48 -6.29 -25.06 -11.70
CA ASN A 48 -4.85 -24.92 -11.63
C ASN A 48 -4.43 -24.13 -10.39
N ASN A 49 -3.86 -24.84 -9.43
CA ASN A 49 -3.25 -24.35 -8.19
C ASN A 49 -1.98 -23.49 -8.43
N THR A 50 -1.89 -22.82 -9.58
CA THR A 50 -0.73 -22.01 -9.99
C THR A 50 -1.05 -20.56 -9.73
N PHE A 51 -0.23 -19.89 -8.88
CA PHE A 51 -0.31 -18.46 -8.64
C PHE A 51 -0.06 -17.70 -9.95
N THR A 52 -0.96 -16.76 -10.27
CA THR A 52 -0.85 -15.88 -11.44
C THR A 52 -0.95 -14.42 -10.99
N PHE A 53 -0.42 -13.48 -11.78
CA PHE A 53 -0.51 -12.06 -11.45
C PHE A 53 -1.81 -11.41 -11.97
N ASN A 54 -2.79 -12.20 -12.36
CA ASN A 54 -4.06 -11.73 -12.94
C ASN A 54 -5.25 -11.96 -12.00
N ASP A 55 -4.99 -12.20 -10.71
CA ASP A 55 -6.05 -12.47 -9.74
C ASP A 55 -5.74 -11.89 -8.35
N TYR A 56 -6.78 -11.84 -7.51
CA TYR A 56 -6.68 -11.48 -6.10
C TYR A 56 -6.75 -12.74 -5.24
N TYR A 57 -5.74 -12.93 -4.41
CA TYR A 57 -5.58 -14.12 -3.59
C TYR A 57 -5.81 -13.83 -2.12
N ARG A 58 -6.25 -14.85 -1.36
CA ARG A 58 -6.32 -14.81 0.09
C ARG A 58 -4.90 -14.75 0.67
N TYR A 59 -4.77 -14.20 1.87
CA TYR A 59 -3.46 -14.02 2.50
C TYR A 59 -2.66 -15.32 2.61
N SER A 60 -3.32 -16.45 2.94
CA SER A 60 -2.66 -17.76 3.00
C SER A 60 -2.07 -18.16 1.66
N GLN A 61 -2.77 -17.92 0.54
CA GLN A 61 -2.27 -18.24 -0.80
C GLN A 61 -1.08 -17.35 -1.19
N ILE A 62 -1.10 -16.09 -0.77
CA ILE A 62 0.04 -15.17 -0.94
C ILE A 62 1.25 -15.68 -0.16
N LEU A 63 1.08 -16.11 1.10
CA LEU A 63 2.14 -16.70 1.90
C LEU A 63 2.71 -17.97 1.26
N ASP A 64 1.86 -18.85 0.78
CA ASP A 64 2.28 -20.09 0.11
C ASP A 64 3.09 -19.77 -1.16
N TYR A 65 2.68 -18.76 -1.93
CA TYR A 65 3.43 -18.30 -3.10
C TYR A 65 4.82 -17.78 -2.72
N ILE A 66 4.93 -16.87 -1.76
CA ILE A 66 6.23 -16.29 -1.39
C ILE A 66 7.17 -17.32 -0.76
N ARG A 67 6.64 -18.29 -0.01
CA ARG A 67 7.42 -19.43 0.51
C ARG A 67 7.89 -20.35 -0.60
N THR A 68 7.05 -20.57 -1.62
CA THR A 68 7.45 -21.33 -2.82
C THR A 68 8.59 -20.62 -3.56
N LEU A 69 8.56 -19.28 -3.65
CA LEU A 69 9.68 -18.53 -4.19
C LEU A 69 10.96 -18.73 -3.36
N GLU A 70 10.88 -18.63 -2.04
CA GLU A 70 12.02 -18.85 -1.16
C GLU A 70 12.66 -20.22 -1.37
N GLU A 71 11.87 -21.30 -1.38
CA GLU A 71 12.37 -22.65 -1.64
C GLU A 71 12.94 -22.79 -3.07
N THR A 72 12.34 -22.15 -4.07
CA THR A 72 12.83 -22.17 -5.45
C THR A 72 14.22 -21.53 -5.58
N TYR A 73 14.44 -20.43 -4.87
CA TYR A 73 15.71 -19.69 -4.94
C TYR A 73 16.71 -20.05 -3.82
N LYS A 74 16.38 -20.99 -2.95
CA LYS A 74 17.21 -21.41 -1.81
C LYS A 74 18.65 -21.81 -2.19
N ASN A 75 18.81 -22.47 -3.33
CA ASN A 75 20.10 -22.92 -3.85
C ASN A 75 20.56 -22.09 -5.08
N SER A 76 19.94 -20.94 -5.31
CA SER A 76 20.38 -20.06 -6.39
C SER A 76 21.76 -19.52 -6.09
N THR A 77 22.61 -19.40 -7.12
CA THR A 77 23.93 -18.78 -7.05
C THR A 77 23.90 -17.28 -7.32
N ASP A 78 22.80 -16.79 -7.83
CA ASP A 78 22.65 -15.41 -8.31
C ASP A 78 21.78 -14.55 -7.43
N ILE A 79 20.75 -15.15 -6.81
CA ILE A 79 19.71 -14.44 -6.04
C ILE A 79 19.68 -15.01 -4.63
N THR A 80 19.60 -14.11 -3.65
CA THR A 80 19.23 -14.44 -2.28
C THR A 80 17.84 -13.88 -2.03
N LEU A 81 16.87 -14.75 -1.80
CA LEU A 81 15.50 -14.42 -1.47
C LEU A 81 15.18 -15.06 -0.12
N ASN A 82 14.82 -14.23 0.86
CA ASN A 82 14.41 -14.68 2.19
C ASN A 82 13.03 -14.11 2.53
N VAL A 83 12.20 -14.95 3.13
CA VAL A 83 10.90 -14.56 3.69
C VAL A 83 11.06 -14.38 5.21
N ILE A 84 10.90 -13.16 5.67
CA ILE A 84 11.10 -12.80 7.07
C ILE A 84 9.77 -12.68 7.78
N GLU A 85 9.58 -13.45 8.84
CA GLU A 85 8.44 -13.30 9.75
C GLU A 85 8.76 -12.20 10.77
N ALA A 86 8.15 -11.03 10.61
CA ALA A 86 8.48 -9.83 11.38
C ALA A 86 7.58 -9.60 12.61
N GLY A 87 6.51 -10.37 12.75
CA GLY A 87 5.60 -10.23 13.87
C GLY A 87 4.30 -11.00 13.70
N THR A 88 3.43 -10.88 14.70
CA THR A 88 2.12 -11.54 14.70
C THR A 88 1.03 -10.49 14.95
N THR A 89 0.01 -10.49 14.11
CA THR A 89 -1.13 -9.58 14.19
C THR A 89 -2.07 -9.88 15.35
N ALA A 90 -3.08 -9.04 15.53
CA ALA A 90 -4.10 -9.21 16.57
C ALA A 90 -4.93 -10.50 16.39
N GLU A 91 -5.17 -10.95 15.17
CA GLU A 91 -5.89 -12.21 14.85
C GLU A 91 -4.94 -13.40 14.64
N GLY A 92 -3.65 -13.25 14.98
CA GLY A 92 -2.67 -14.36 15.01
C GLY A 92 -2.02 -14.67 13.65
N ARG A 93 -2.15 -13.79 12.64
CA ARG A 93 -1.47 -13.98 11.35
C ARG A 93 -0.02 -13.51 11.42
N HIS A 94 0.88 -14.25 10.77
CA HIS A 94 2.27 -13.82 10.64
C HIS A 94 2.36 -12.63 9.66
N LEU A 95 3.01 -11.56 10.10
CA LEU A 95 3.39 -10.46 9.24
C LEU A 95 4.73 -10.79 8.60
N THR A 96 4.76 -10.80 7.28
CA THR A 96 5.95 -11.20 6.53
C THR A 96 6.37 -10.15 5.51
N TYR A 97 7.67 -10.08 5.27
CA TYR A 97 8.23 -9.36 4.13
C TYR A 97 9.26 -10.19 3.38
N ILE A 98 9.45 -9.88 2.12
CA ILE A 98 10.44 -10.50 1.24
C ILE A 98 11.68 -9.62 1.24
N LYS A 99 12.83 -10.24 1.51
CA LYS A 99 14.15 -9.62 1.37
C LYS A 99 14.87 -10.23 0.18
N LEU A 100 15.21 -9.41 -0.79
CA LEU A 100 15.74 -9.83 -2.08
C LEU A 100 17.01 -9.07 -2.43
N THR A 101 18.09 -9.80 -2.78
CA THR A 101 19.36 -9.24 -3.23
C THR A 101 20.09 -10.27 -4.09
N ASN A 102 21.22 -9.91 -4.67
CA ASN A 102 22.11 -10.90 -5.26
C ASN A 102 23.19 -11.34 -4.25
N GLN A 103 23.90 -12.42 -4.58
CA GLN A 103 24.96 -12.97 -3.74
C GLN A 103 26.30 -12.24 -3.84
N THR A 104 26.42 -11.21 -4.69
CA THR A 104 27.67 -10.44 -4.79
C THR A 104 27.90 -9.70 -3.48
N PRO A 105 29.04 -9.92 -2.81
CA PRO A 105 29.34 -9.28 -1.53
C PRO A 105 29.70 -7.81 -1.75
N THR A 106 28.71 -6.99 -1.98
CA THR A 106 28.87 -5.54 -1.94
C THR A 106 28.58 -5.10 -0.52
N VAL A 107 29.57 -4.62 0.17
CA VAL A 107 29.42 -4.10 1.53
C VAL A 107 28.53 -2.86 1.47
N ASN A 108 27.41 -2.88 2.21
CA ASN A 108 26.50 -1.75 2.37
C ASN A 108 25.67 -1.35 1.12
N LYS A 109 25.06 -2.29 0.41
CA LYS A 109 24.04 -1.95 -0.60
C LYS A 109 22.98 -1.02 -0.02
N GLY A 110 22.55 -0.04 -0.83
CA GLY A 110 21.35 0.72 -0.55
C GLY A 110 20.11 -0.18 -0.45
N ILE A 111 19.09 0.26 0.27
CA ILE A 111 17.85 -0.49 0.43
C ILE A 111 16.70 0.29 -0.19
N ILE A 112 15.88 -0.40 -0.97
CA ILE A 112 14.60 0.09 -1.47
C ILE A 112 13.49 -0.70 -0.78
N ILE A 113 12.58 -0.01 -0.10
CA ILE A 113 11.43 -0.62 0.57
C ILE A 113 10.16 -0.33 -0.22
N ILE A 114 9.41 -1.38 -0.54
CA ILE A 114 8.07 -1.30 -1.13
C ILE A 114 7.07 -1.77 -0.08
N GLU A 115 6.10 -0.95 0.23
CA GLU A 115 5.02 -1.26 1.15
C GLU A 115 3.70 -1.31 0.38
N ALA A 116 2.93 -2.39 0.59
CA ALA A 116 1.59 -2.56 0.03
C ALA A 116 0.62 -3.09 1.09
N GLY A 117 -0.67 -2.97 0.82
CA GLY A 117 -1.72 -3.51 1.67
C GLY A 117 -1.81 -2.88 3.06
N ILE A 118 -1.29 -1.66 3.28
CA ILE A 118 -1.50 -0.91 4.52
C ILE A 118 -2.99 -0.55 4.68
N ASN A 119 -3.63 -0.16 3.58
CA ASN A 119 -5.07 -0.01 3.50
C ASN A 119 -5.66 -1.30 2.91
N PRO A 120 -6.33 -2.13 3.72
CA PRO A 120 -6.66 -3.50 3.34
C PRO A 120 -7.69 -3.63 2.21
N ARG A 121 -8.48 -2.59 1.94
CA ARG A 121 -9.44 -2.56 0.82
C ARG A 121 -8.81 -2.32 -0.55
N GLN A 122 -7.56 -1.88 -0.58
CA GLN A 122 -6.80 -1.53 -1.78
C GLN A 122 -6.08 -2.76 -2.35
N TRP A 123 -6.86 -3.72 -2.84
CA TRP A 123 -6.36 -5.04 -3.25
C TRP A 123 -5.30 -5.01 -4.34
N ILE A 124 -5.41 -4.08 -5.30
CA ILE A 124 -4.50 -3.97 -6.45
C ILE A 124 -3.03 -3.74 -6.05
N THR A 125 -2.79 -3.13 -4.89
CA THR A 125 -1.44 -2.84 -4.41
C THR A 125 -0.64 -4.11 -4.14
N ILE A 126 -1.32 -5.21 -3.81
CA ILE A 126 -0.72 -6.49 -3.45
C ILE A 126 -0.11 -7.19 -4.67
N PRO A 127 -0.89 -7.52 -5.74
CA PRO A 127 -0.30 -8.10 -6.94
C PRO A 127 0.72 -7.15 -7.59
N SER A 128 0.56 -5.82 -7.49
CA SER A 128 1.55 -4.86 -7.97
C SER A 128 2.88 -5.02 -7.23
N SER A 129 2.88 -5.17 -5.91
CA SER A 129 4.09 -5.39 -5.13
C SER A 129 4.76 -6.75 -5.42
N LEU A 130 3.96 -7.79 -5.61
CA LEU A 130 4.47 -9.12 -5.99
C LEU A 130 5.01 -9.14 -7.43
N ASN A 131 4.42 -8.34 -8.34
CA ASN A 131 4.97 -8.17 -9.69
C ASN A 131 6.36 -7.51 -9.65
N ILE A 132 6.62 -6.57 -8.73
CA ILE A 132 7.96 -6.02 -8.53
C ILE A 132 8.96 -7.14 -8.19
N VAL A 133 8.62 -8.04 -7.27
CA VAL A 133 9.45 -9.20 -6.95
C VAL A 133 9.69 -10.07 -8.20
N ASN A 134 8.62 -10.36 -8.94
CA ASN A 134 8.71 -11.15 -10.17
C ASN A 134 9.62 -10.50 -11.23
N LYS A 135 9.53 -9.20 -11.45
CA LYS A 135 10.42 -8.45 -12.38
C LYS A 135 11.88 -8.54 -11.94
N LEU A 136 12.15 -8.38 -10.65
CA LEU A 136 13.51 -8.45 -10.10
C LEU A 136 14.14 -9.84 -10.19
N ILE A 137 13.37 -10.92 -10.24
CA ILE A 137 13.90 -12.28 -10.33
C ILE A 137 13.92 -12.88 -11.75
N ASN A 138 12.95 -12.48 -12.60
CA ASN A 138 12.69 -13.14 -13.89
C ASN A 138 12.95 -12.26 -15.13
N SER A 139 13.41 -11.03 -14.97
CA SER A 139 13.64 -10.11 -16.09
C SER A 139 15.09 -9.60 -16.16
N ASN A 140 15.38 -8.80 -17.17
CA ASN A 140 16.67 -8.08 -17.28
C ASN A 140 16.87 -7.09 -16.11
N ASP A 141 15.82 -6.76 -15.37
CA ASP A 141 15.83 -5.85 -14.22
C ASP A 141 16.46 -6.48 -12.97
N LYS A 142 16.77 -7.78 -13.02
CA LYS A 142 17.65 -8.46 -12.06
C LYS A 142 18.96 -7.69 -11.80
N ARG A 143 19.40 -6.86 -12.75
CA ARG A 143 20.56 -5.97 -12.60
C ARG A 143 20.47 -5.06 -11.35
N PHE A 144 19.25 -4.64 -10.96
CA PHE A 144 19.06 -3.80 -9.78
C PHE A 144 19.43 -4.49 -8.46
N LEU A 145 19.49 -5.82 -8.44
CA LEU A 145 19.96 -6.57 -7.28
C LEU A 145 21.48 -6.45 -7.07
N ASN A 146 22.24 -5.94 -8.06
CA ASN A 146 23.66 -5.66 -7.90
C ASN A 146 23.89 -4.47 -6.96
N ASP A 147 23.05 -3.46 -7.04
CA ASP A 147 23.23 -2.17 -6.37
C ASP A 147 22.38 -2.04 -5.10
N PHE A 148 21.23 -2.74 -5.07
CA PHE A 148 20.26 -2.64 -3.99
C PHE A 148 19.89 -3.98 -3.38
N GLU A 149 19.56 -3.92 -2.11
CA GLU A 149 18.73 -4.88 -1.40
C GLU A 149 17.29 -4.36 -1.44
N TRP A 150 16.35 -5.22 -1.79
CA TRP A 150 14.93 -4.89 -1.84
C TRP A 150 14.19 -5.53 -0.68
N ILE A 151 13.37 -4.75 -0.02
CA ILE A 151 12.44 -5.23 1.01
C ILE A 151 11.02 -4.95 0.49
N VAL A 152 10.26 -6.01 0.28
CA VAL A 152 8.88 -5.89 -0.19
C VAL A 152 7.94 -6.43 0.87
N ILE A 153 7.05 -5.58 1.37
CA ILE A 153 5.98 -5.92 2.31
C ILE A 153 4.70 -6.03 1.51
N PRO A 154 4.28 -7.22 1.07
CA PRO A 154 3.17 -7.34 0.13
C PRO A 154 1.81 -7.06 0.77
N VAL A 155 1.65 -7.37 2.07
CA VAL A 155 0.41 -7.15 2.81
C VAL A 155 0.76 -6.69 4.22
N LEU A 156 0.82 -5.39 4.45
CA LEU A 156 1.15 -4.84 5.77
C LEU A 156 0.00 -5.02 6.78
N ASN A 157 -1.25 -5.08 6.33
CA ASN A 157 -2.44 -5.26 7.19
C ASN A 157 -3.21 -6.54 6.81
N PRO A 158 -2.68 -7.72 7.13
CA PRO A 158 -3.29 -8.98 6.70
C PRO A 158 -4.61 -9.30 7.42
N ASP A 159 -4.81 -8.86 8.65
CA ASP A 159 -6.09 -9.06 9.36
C ASP A 159 -7.21 -8.26 8.70
N GLY A 160 -6.95 -6.98 8.42
CA GLY A 160 -7.88 -6.15 7.68
C GLY A 160 -8.12 -6.69 6.26
N TYR A 161 -7.08 -7.17 5.59
CA TYR A 161 -7.18 -7.75 4.25
C TYR A 161 -8.07 -8.99 4.22
N GLU A 162 -7.86 -9.95 5.12
CA GLU A 162 -8.74 -11.12 5.25
C GLU A 162 -10.19 -10.73 5.58
N TYR A 163 -10.38 -9.71 6.42
CA TYR A 163 -11.70 -9.21 6.75
C TYR A 163 -12.41 -8.59 5.54
N THR A 164 -11.67 -8.00 4.59
CA THR A 164 -12.25 -7.50 3.33
C THR A 164 -12.71 -8.62 2.39
N HIS A 165 -12.16 -9.82 2.52
CA HIS A 165 -12.59 -10.99 1.76
C HIS A 165 -13.79 -11.72 2.38
N THR A 166 -13.95 -11.64 3.69
CA THR A 166 -14.92 -12.47 4.41
C THR A 166 -16.14 -11.71 4.91
N ASN A 167 -16.02 -10.40 5.14
CA ASN A 167 -17.04 -9.62 5.84
C ASN A 167 -17.38 -8.29 5.16
N LEU A 168 -16.42 -7.36 5.08
CA LEU A 168 -16.67 -6.00 4.62
C LEU A 168 -15.60 -5.54 3.62
N ARG A 169 -15.90 -5.66 2.32
CA ARG A 169 -14.97 -5.36 1.21
C ARG A 169 -14.26 -3.99 1.33
N LEU A 170 -14.93 -3.00 1.87
CA LEU A 170 -14.40 -1.64 2.01
C LEU A 170 -13.81 -1.33 3.40
N TRP A 171 -13.48 -2.34 4.19
CA TRP A 171 -12.84 -2.17 5.49
C TRP A 171 -11.46 -1.49 5.36
N MET A 172 -11.15 -0.52 6.24
CA MET A 172 -9.92 0.30 6.16
C MET A 172 -8.93 0.08 7.31
N LYS A 173 -9.36 -0.53 8.41
CA LYS A 173 -8.57 -0.63 9.64
C LYS A 173 -7.93 -2.02 9.81
N SER A 174 -7.04 -2.16 10.79
CA SER A 174 -6.65 -3.47 11.32
C SER A 174 -7.83 -4.15 12.03
N ARG A 175 -7.57 -5.26 12.73
CA ARG A 175 -8.59 -5.95 13.55
C ARG A 175 -8.25 -5.93 15.05
N SER A 176 -7.35 -5.06 15.46
CA SER A 176 -6.93 -4.91 16.86
C SER A 176 -8.10 -4.51 17.76
N THR A 177 -8.18 -5.13 18.93
CA THR A 177 -9.21 -4.86 19.95
C THR A 177 -8.66 -4.14 21.19
N ARG A 178 -7.46 -3.53 21.06
CA ARG A 178 -6.75 -2.92 22.19
C ARG A 178 -7.37 -1.64 22.75
N SER A 179 -8.26 -0.99 22.00
CA SER A 179 -8.95 0.19 22.50
C SER A 179 -10.00 -0.18 23.54
N ASN A 180 -10.41 0.78 24.37
CA ASN A 180 -11.49 0.62 25.36
C ASN A 180 -12.86 0.24 24.74
N LEU A 181 -13.05 0.50 23.45
CA LEU A 181 -14.23 0.12 22.68
C LEU A 181 -13.91 -0.98 21.64
N GLY A 182 -12.77 -1.66 21.75
CA GLY A 182 -12.28 -2.60 20.74
C GLY A 182 -13.21 -3.77 20.45
N ALA A 183 -14.04 -4.17 21.41
CA ALA A 183 -15.06 -5.20 21.21
C ALA A 183 -16.21 -4.76 20.29
N ILE A 184 -16.52 -3.45 20.25
CA ILE A 184 -17.62 -2.87 19.46
C ILE A 184 -17.07 -2.22 18.18
N CYS A 185 -15.95 -1.51 18.30
CA CYS A 185 -15.31 -0.76 17.23
C CYS A 185 -13.86 -1.21 17.07
N PRO A 186 -13.61 -2.42 16.52
CA PRO A 186 -12.25 -2.94 16.37
C PRO A 186 -11.45 -2.19 15.31
N GLY A 187 -10.13 -2.30 15.43
CA GLY A 187 -9.15 -1.89 14.43
C GLY A 187 -8.70 -0.45 14.55
N VAL A 188 -7.50 -0.24 14.01
CA VAL A 188 -6.79 1.03 13.88
C VAL A 188 -6.49 1.26 12.40
N ASN A 189 -6.59 2.48 11.93
CA ASN A 189 -6.08 2.85 10.61
C ASN A 189 -4.55 2.88 10.69
N ILE A 190 -3.89 1.90 10.10
CA ILE A 190 -2.45 1.75 10.20
C ILE A 190 -1.72 2.96 9.62
N ASN A 191 -2.23 3.55 8.53
CA ASN A 191 -1.67 4.75 7.92
C ASN A 191 -2.06 6.06 8.66
N ARG A 192 -2.44 5.95 9.93
CA ARG A 192 -2.64 7.02 10.91
C ARG A 192 -1.93 6.72 12.25
N ASN A 193 -1.15 5.63 12.30
CA ASN A 193 -0.56 5.11 13.54
C ASN A 193 0.95 5.40 13.68
N PHE A 194 1.57 6.03 12.70
CA PHE A 194 2.99 6.40 12.78
C PHE A 194 3.22 7.66 13.63
N ASN A 195 4.40 7.75 14.26
CA ASN A 195 4.77 8.89 15.10
C ASN A 195 5.29 10.07 14.26
N ILE A 196 4.40 10.65 13.50
CA ILE A 196 4.59 11.93 12.80
C ILE A 196 3.30 12.72 12.86
N ASP A 197 3.33 13.86 13.53
CA ASP A 197 2.17 14.73 13.77
C ASP A 197 0.91 13.98 14.25
N TRP A 198 1.11 12.89 15.00
CA TRP A 198 0.09 11.89 15.33
C TRP A 198 -1.15 12.51 15.98
N LEU A 199 -2.34 12.11 15.51
CA LEU A 199 -3.68 12.59 15.92
C LEU A 199 -3.97 14.08 15.65
N ASN A 200 -3.23 14.74 14.78
CA ASN A 200 -3.43 16.16 14.53
C ASN A 200 -4.36 16.44 13.33
N SER A 201 -4.03 15.93 12.14
CA SER A 201 -4.77 16.22 10.90
C SER A 201 -5.38 14.96 10.32
N ASP A 202 -6.62 15.02 9.82
CA ASP A 202 -7.39 13.91 9.23
C ASP A 202 -7.11 12.56 9.92
N SER A 203 -7.16 12.61 11.26
CA SER A 203 -6.97 11.48 12.16
C SER A 203 -7.97 11.57 13.29
N SER A 204 -8.28 10.48 13.96
CA SER A 204 -9.30 10.45 14.99
C SER A 204 -8.82 9.70 16.23
N SER A 205 -9.15 10.24 17.41
CA SER A 205 -9.00 9.54 18.69
C SER A 205 -10.19 8.63 19.02
N SER A 206 -11.27 8.67 18.21
CA SER A 206 -12.43 7.81 18.41
C SER A 206 -12.22 6.42 17.79
N PRO A 207 -12.30 5.33 18.57
CA PRO A 207 -12.15 3.97 18.05
C PRO A 207 -13.16 3.59 16.97
N CYS A 208 -14.33 4.20 16.94
CA CYS A 208 -15.37 3.92 15.95
C CYS A 208 -15.16 4.66 14.62
N SER A 209 -14.24 5.60 14.56
CA SER A 209 -13.86 6.26 13.32
C SER A 209 -13.02 5.33 12.44
N HIS A 210 -13.22 5.41 11.12
CA HIS A 210 -12.33 4.76 10.14
C HIS A 210 -10.94 5.43 10.06
N LEU A 211 -10.80 6.64 10.63
CA LEU A 211 -9.54 7.38 10.74
C LEU A 211 -8.88 7.21 12.12
N TYR A 212 -9.29 6.23 12.91
CA TYR A 212 -8.75 6.02 14.26
C TYR A 212 -7.26 5.73 14.22
N GLY A 213 -6.46 6.58 14.86
CA GLY A 213 -4.99 6.51 14.89
C GLY A 213 -4.41 5.57 15.96
N GLY A 214 -5.26 4.83 16.71
CA GLY A 214 -4.81 3.91 17.76
C GLY A 214 -4.78 4.53 19.15
N THR A 215 -4.37 3.72 20.14
CA THR A 215 -4.21 4.13 21.54
C THR A 215 -2.93 4.93 21.81
N GLY A 216 -2.02 4.92 20.84
CA GLY A 216 -0.76 5.64 20.83
C GLY A 216 -0.11 5.50 19.46
N ALA A 217 0.83 6.37 19.14
CA ALA A 217 1.67 6.17 17.97
C ALA A 217 2.40 4.82 18.11
N PHE A 218 2.45 4.06 17.01
CA PHE A 218 2.99 2.69 17.00
C PHE A 218 2.31 1.71 17.98
N SER A 219 1.03 1.93 18.29
CA SER A 219 0.26 0.96 19.07
C SER A 219 0.12 -0.39 18.35
N GLU A 220 0.15 -0.40 17.02
CA GLU A 220 -0.07 -1.58 16.19
C GLU A 220 1.25 -2.25 15.78
N VAL A 221 1.24 -3.58 15.67
CA VAL A 221 2.43 -4.35 15.24
C VAL A 221 2.80 -4.01 13.79
N GLU A 222 1.82 -3.76 12.97
CA GLU A 222 1.96 -3.42 11.55
C GLU A 222 2.83 -2.16 11.36
N SER A 223 2.54 -1.10 12.07
CA SER A 223 3.33 0.14 12.02
C SER A 223 4.71 -0.02 12.66
N ARG A 224 4.83 -0.85 13.71
CA ARG A 224 6.11 -1.15 14.36
C ARG A 224 7.08 -1.92 13.46
N ILE A 225 6.59 -2.75 12.53
CA ILE A 225 7.49 -3.42 11.57
C ILE A 225 8.20 -2.39 10.70
N VAL A 226 7.50 -1.40 10.19
CA VAL A 226 8.12 -0.32 9.39
C VAL A 226 9.11 0.48 10.24
N GLN A 227 8.76 0.75 11.50
CA GLN A 227 9.68 1.38 12.45
C GLN A 227 10.94 0.53 12.65
N SER A 228 10.80 -0.77 12.91
CA SER A 228 11.92 -1.69 13.13
C SER A 228 12.85 -1.80 11.92
N LEU A 229 12.29 -1.79 10.70
CA LEU A 229 13.10 -1.74 9.48
C LEU A 229 13.96 -0.46 9.43
N PHE A 230 13.41 0.68 9.84
CA PHE A 230 14.23 1.88 9.92
C PHE A 230 15.28 1.80 11.03
N GLU A 231 14.94 1.26 12.19
CA GLU A 231 15.87 1.09 13.30
C GLU A 231 17.03 0.14 12.96
N GLU A 232 16.75 -0.92 12.17
CA GLU A 232 17.75 -1.89 11.74
C GLU A 232 18.66 -1.36 10.62
N TYR A 233 18.07 -0.72 9.61
CA TYR A 233 18.81 -0.37 8.38
C TYR A 233 19.20 1.10 8.27
N GLY A 234 18.48 2.00 8.93
CA GLY A 234 18.80 3.42 9.04
C GLY A 234 19.13 4.09 7.70
N ASN A 235 20.31 4.68 7.61
CA ASN A 235 20.78 5.44 6.44
C ASN A 235 21.00 4.58 5.18
N ARG A 236 20.95 3.25 5.28
CA ARG A 236 21.00 2.38 4.12
C ARG A 236 19.70 2.45 3.33
N ILE A 237 18.58 2.81 3.93
CA ILE A 237 17.29 2.95 3.23
C ILE A 237 17.38 4.20 2.35
N ARG A 238 17.38 3.99 1.04
CA ARG A 238 17.49 5.04 0.02
C ARG A 238 16.15 5.49 -0.51
N ALA A 239 15.20 4.56 -0.60
CA ALA A 239 13.83 4.85 -1.02
C ALA A 239 12.81 4.04 -0.20
N TYR A 240 11.67 4.66 0.06
CA TYR A 240 10.48 4.04 0.62
C TYR A 240 9.28 4.41 -0.26
N ILE A 241 8.61 3.40 -0.81
CA ILE A 241 7.48 3.58 -1.72
C ILE A 241 6.29 2.85 -1.14
N SER A 242 5.22 3.60 -0.84
CA SER A 242 3.94 3.07 -0.40
C SER A 242 2.99 3.00 -1.58
N LEU A 243 2.51 1.78 -1.88
CA LEU A 243 1.53 1.57 -2.93
C LEU A 243 0.13 1.79 -2.37
N GLN A 244 -0.60 2.68 -2.99
CA GLN A 244 -1.97 3.06 -2.63
C GLN A 244 -2.90 2.88 -3.84
N ASN A 245 -4.20 3.04 -3.65
CA ASN A 245 -5.17 2.93 -4.73
C ASN A 245 -6.31 3.94 -4.59
N ASN A 246 -6.74 4.41 -5.75
CA ASN A 246 -7.88 5.26 -6.04
C ASN A 246 -7.52 6.75 -6.19
N GLY A 247 -6.36 7.06 -6.74
CA GLY A 247 -5.97 8.45 -6.95
C GLY A 247 -5.52 8.78 -8.36
N GLY A 248 -4.73 7.92 -9.00
CA GLY A 248 -4.06 8.22 -10.27
C GLY A 248 -3.04 9.34 -10.12
N PHE A 249 -2.27 9.31 -9.05
CA PHE A 249 -1.20 10.28 -8.82
C PHE A 249 0.00 9.66 -8.11
N ILE A 250 1.15 10.28 -8.30
CA ILE A 250 2.33 10.08 -7.48
C ILE A 250 2.44 11.27 -6.53
N SER A 251 2.67 11.01 -5.25
CA SER A 251 2.84 12.07 -4.28
C SER A 251 4.05 11.84 -3.38
N TYR A 252 4.57 12.95 -2.83
CA TYR A 252 5.71 12.97 -1.93
C TYR A 252 5.43 13.88 -0.73
N PRO A 253 6.14 13.70 0.42
CA PRO A 253 5.87 14.43 1.66
C PRO A 253 5.95 15.97 1.55
N TRP A 254 5.11 16.66 2.32
CA TRP A 254 4.41 16.13 3.50
C TRP A 254 2.91 15.96 3.24
N GLN A 255 2.30 14.99 3.92
CA GLN A 255 0.86 14.86 3.98
C GLN A 255 0.27 15.54 5.23
N TYR A 256 1.00 15.57 6.36
CA TYR A 256 0.50 16.17 7.59
C TYR A 256 0.43 17.71 7.53
N GLU A 257 1.17 18.34 6.64
CA GLU A 257 1.13 19.79 6.43
C GLU A 257 1.14 20.18 4.93
N ARG A 258 0.59 21.36 4.62
CA ARG A 258 0.59 21.89 3.25
C ARG A 258 1.92 22.55 2.90
N ALA A 259 2.99 21.82 3.05
CA ALA A 259 4.34 22.23 2.71
C ALA A 259 5.11 21.07 2.11
N ALA A 260 6.02 21.34 1.21
CA ALA A 260 6.92 20.34 0.68
C ALA A 260 8.07 20.06 1.66
N SER A 261 8.60 18.85 1.65
CA SER A 261 9.80 18.50 2.41
C SER A 261 11.03 19.23 1.89
N GLY A 262 12.11 19.30 2.68
CA GLY A 262 13.34 20.00 2.30
C GLY A 262 14.05 19.48 1.03
N LEU A 263 13.62 18.33 0.47
CA LEU A 263 14.10 17.78 -0.81
C LEU A 263 13.06 17.91 -1.94
N PHE A 264 12.26 18.95 -1.90
CA PHE A 264 11.19 19.20 -2.87
C PHE A 264 11.64 19.02 -4.32
N ALA A 265 12.70 19.73 -4.74
CA ALA A 265 13.15 19.72 -6.13
C ALA A 265 13.54 18.29 -6.59
N GLN A 266 14.25 17.56 -5.73
CA GLN A 266 14.67 16.19 -6.02
C GLN A 266 13.48 15.23 -6.15
N HIS A 267 12.51 15.31 -5.23
CA HIS A 267 11.28 14.50 -5.30
C HIS A 267 10.46 14.84 -6.55
N HIS A 268 10.27 16.14 -6.82
CA HIS A 268 9.49 16.58 -7.96
C HIS A 268 10.10 16.14 -9.30
N ILE A 269 11.41 16.36 -9.48
CA ILE A 269 12.12 15.93 -10.70
C ILE A 269 12.06 14.42 -10.88
N LEU A 270 12.26 13.64 -9.80
CA LEU A 270 12.18 12.20 -9.88
C LEU A 270 10.75 11.73 -10.14
N GLY A 271 9.75 12.32 -9.47
CA GLY A 271 8.33 12.02 -9.70
C GLY A 271 7.89 12.29 -11.15
N MET A 272 8.36 13.36 -11.76
CA MET A 272 8.11 13.64 -13.20
C MET A 272 8.73 12.56 -14.10
N LYS A 273 9.92 12.06 -13.78
CA LYS A 273 10.53 10.95 -14.52
C LYS A 273 9.74 9.65 -14.33
N MET A 274 9.24 9.38 -13.11
CA MET A 274 8.40 8.23 -12.83
C MET A 274 7.14 8.25 -13.69
N ILE A 275 6.40 9.37 -13.70
CA ILE A 275 5.18 9.54 -14.52
C ILE A 275 5.49 9.39 -16.00
N ALA A 276 6.58 9.98 -16.49
CA ALA A 276 6.97 9.88 -17.89
C ALA A 276 7.29 8.45 -18.36
N ALA A 277 7.58 7.53 -17.44
CA ALA A 277 7.82 6.12 -17.73
C ALA A 277 6.54 5.28 -17.69
N MET A 278 5.46 5.78 -17.10
CA MET A 278 4.17 5.09 -17.01
C MET A 278 3.38 5.26 -18.31
N GLU A 279 2.50 4.30 -18.61
CA GLU A 279 1.61 4.38 -19.79
C GLU A 279 0.36 5.18 -19.48
N ASP A 280 -0.17 5.03 -18.27
CA ASP A 280 -1.34 5.77 -17.84
C ASP A 280 -1.01 7.20 -17.41
N SER A 281 -2.02 8.06 -17.43
CA SER A 281 -1.89 9.46 -17.05
C SER A 281 -1.96 9.62 -15.54
N TYR A 282 -0.87 10.06 -14.93
CA TYR A 282 -0.77 10.32 -13.49
C TYR A 282 -0.49 11.81 -13.21
N GLU A 283 -1.03 12.31 -12.10
CA GLU A 283 -0.68 13.62 -11.57
C GLU A 283 0.49 13.51 -10.58
N LEU A 284 1.20 14.62 -10.37
CA LEU A 284 2.29 14.71 -9.39
C LEU A 284 2.09 15.92 -8.50
N ASP A 285 2.06 15.70 -7.19
CA ASP A 285 2.02 16.80 -6.22
C ASP A 285 2.54 16.39 -4.84
N ILE A 286 2.61 17.37 -3.92
CA ILE A 286 2.79 17.12 -2.49
C ILE A 286 1.58 16.32 -1.99
N ALA A 287 1.80 15.37 -1.09
CA ALA A 287 0.74 14.47 -0.65
C ALA A 287 -0.49 15.19 -0.08
N SER A 288 -0.31 16.26 0.70
CA SER A 288 -1.44 17.06 1.22
C SER A 288 -2.25 17.79 0.15
N VAL A 289 -1.69 18.00 -1.05
CA VAL A 289 -2.39 18.57 -2.21
C VAL A 289 -3.03 17.46 -3.05
N ALA A 290 -2.27 16.43 -3.38
CA ALA A 290 -2.73 15.31 -4.19
C ALA A 290 -3.95 14.60 -3.57
N TYR A 291 -3.94 14.35 -2.26
CA TYR A 291 -5.09 13.79 -1.53
C TYR A 291 -6.22 14.80 -1.27
N GLY A 292 -5.95 16.09 -1.46
CA GLY A 292 -6.93 17.17 -1.22
C GLY A 292 -7.08 17.56 0.26
N ASP A 293 -6.46 16.83 1.18
CA ASP A 293 -6.48 17.12 2.61
C ASP A 293 -5.20 16.67 3.31
N ARG A 294 -4.96 17.22 4.50
CA ARG A 294 -3.84 16.84 5.36
C ARG A 294 -4.18 15.57 6.12
N ALA A 295 -3.17 14.73 6.34
CA ALA A 295 -3.32 13.54 7.17
C ALA A 295 -2.05 13.27 7.97
N SER A 296 -2.19 13.12 9.27
CA SER A 296 -1.08 12.82 10.19
C SER A 296 -0.91 11.32 10.40
N GLY A 297 0.29 10.92 10.83
CA GLY A 297 0.59 9.53 11.16
C GLY A 297 0.71 8.59 9.96
N THR A 298 1.17 9.08 8.81
CA THR A 298 1.37 8.27 7.60
C THR A 298 2.77 7.64 7.55
N SER A 299 2.89 6.50 6.88
CA SER A 299 4.15 5.75 6.77
C SER A 299 5.21 6.52 5.98
N THR A 300 4.83 7.16 4.87
CA THR A 300 5.73 7.92 4.00
C THR A 300 6.30 9.15 4.68
N ASP A 301 5.44 9.92 5.37
CA ASP A 301 5.91 11.08 6.15
C ASP A 301 6.84 10.66 7.29
N TYR A 302 6.52 9.57 7.99
CA TYR A 302 7.39 9.03 9.02
C TYR A 302 8.78 8.68 8.46
N MET A 303 8.85 7.90 7.39
CA MET A 303 10.13 7.51 6.80
C MET A 303 10.92 8.72 6.29
N ARG A 304 10.24 9.72 5.71
CA ARG A 304 10.87 10.98 5.32
C ARG A 304 11.40 11.76 6.51
N SER A 305 10.66 11.84 7.61
CA SER A 305 11.07 12.53 8.83
C SER A 305 12.30 11.89 9.47
N ARG A 306 12.50 10.60 9.23
CA ARG A 306 13.68 9.84 9.67
C ARG A 306 14.91 10.02 8.77
N GLY A 307 14.76 10.72 7.64
CA GLY A 307 15.87 11.04 6.74
C GLY A 307 16.02 10.16 5.52
N VAL A 308 15.04 9.28 5.23
CA VAL A 308 15.03 8.50 3.98
C VAL A 308 15.05 9.46 2.80
N LEU A 309 15.96 9.23 1.84
CA LEU A 309 16.23 10.16 0.75
C LEU A 309 15.01 10.39 -0.13
N TYR A 310 14.41 9.32 -0.63
CA TYR A 310 13.21 9.38 -1.46
C TYR A 310 12.06 8.63 -0.81
N THR A 311 10.93 9.29 -0.66
CA THR A 311 9.68 8.69 -0.16
C THR A 311 8.53 9.11 -1.06
N PHE A 312 7.78 8.12 -1.57
CA PHE A 312 6.65 8.36 -2.47
C PHE A 312 5.44 7.53 -2.08
N ASN A 313 4.25 8.07 -2.32
CA ASN A 313 3.06 7.25 -2.52
C ASN A 313 2.83 7.14 -4.03
N ILE A 314 2.60 5.92 -4.52
CA ILE A 314 2.06 5.67 -5.86
C ILE A 314 0.61 5.27 -5.66
N ASP A 315 -0.30 6.18 -5.94
CA ASP A 315 -1.74 5.96 -5.82
C ASP A 315 -2.27 5.56 -7.19
N VAL A 316 -2.33 4.24 -7.39
CA VAL A 316 -2.65 3.64 -8.69
C VAL A 316 -4.12 3.85 -9.06
N VAL A 317 -4.44 3.63 -10.32
CA VAL A 317 -5.77 3.79 -10.94
C VAL A 317 -6.24 5.26 -10.98
N PRO A 318 -6.38 5.84 -12.18
CA PRO A 318 -6.85 7.20 -12.38
C PRO A 318 -8.20 7.47 -11.69
N ARG A 319 -8.37 8.69 -11.19
CA ARG A 319 -9.64 9.16 -10.61
C ARG A 319 -10.77 9.03 -11.62
N GLY A 320 -11.91 8.55 -11.14
CA GLY A 320 -13.11 8.40 -11.98
C GLY A 320 -13.27 7.02 -12.64
N GLN A 321 -12.32 6.12 -12.48
CA GLN A 321 -12.49 4.71 -12.78
C GLN A 321 -13.14 3.97 -11.60
N ASP A 322 -13.09 2.63 -11.57
CA ASP A 322 -13.84 1.78 -10.62
C ASP A 322 -13.50 1.96 -9.12
N GLY A 323 -12.86 3.03 -8.74
CA GLY A 323 -12.53 3.34 -7.37
C GLY A 323 -11.51 2.35 -6.78
N VAL A 324 -11.76 1.90 -5.54
CA VAL A 324 -10.88 0.93 -4.87
C VAL A 324 -11.06 -0.51 -5.39
N ILE A 325 -12.06 -0.75 -6.25
CA ILE A 325 -12.36 -2.06 -6.81
C ILE A 325 -11.87 -2.08 -8.24
N VAL A 326 -10.73 -2.71 -8.44
CA VAL A 326 -10.08 -2.83 -9.76
C VAL A 326 -10.43 -4.18 -10.37
N PRO A 327 -10.91 -4.22 -11.63
CA PRO A 327 -11.15 -5.46 -12.35
C PRO A 327 -9.88 -6.31 -12.49
N ARG A 328 -10.03 -7.64 -12.54
CA ARG A 328 -8.91 -8.57 -12.64
C ARG A 328 -8.10 -8.38 -13.93
N GLU A 329 -8.78 -8.08 -15.02
CA GLU A 329 -8.19 -7.85 -16.34
C GLU A 329 -7.23 -6.65 -16.39
N GLU A 330 -7.36 -5.71 -15.45
CA GLU A 330 -6.48 -4.53 -15.35
C GLU A 330 -5.26 -4.75 -14.46
N ILE A 331 -5.23 -5.83 -13.66
CA ILE A 331 -4.18 -6.06 -12.67
C ILE A 331 -2.79 -6.01 -13.30
N GLN A 332 -2.57 -6.73 -14.40
CA GLN A 332 -1.24 -6.82 -15.01
C GLN A 332 -0.79 -5.48 -15.58
N THR A 333 -1.68 -4.74 -16.25
CA THR A 333 -1.37 -3.42 -16.81
C THR A 333 -0.96 -2.44 -15.72
N ILE A 334 -1.74 -2.37 -14.63
CA ILE A 334 -1.44 -1.50 -13.49
C ILE A 334 -0.15 -1.93 -12.78
N ALA A 335 0.06 -3.23 -12.59
CA ALA A 335 1.26 -3.74 -11.94
C ALA A 335 2.52 -3.46 -12.76
N ASP A 336 2.44 -3.51 -14.10
CA ASP A 336 3.54 -3.15 -14.98
C ASP A 336 3.82 -1.63 -14.98
N ASP A 337 2.80 -0.81 -14.88
CA ASP A 337 2.94 0.65 -14.73
C ASP A 337 3.62 1.02 -13.42
N VAL A 338 3.20 0.40 -12.32
CA VAL A 338 3.87 0.55 -11.01
C VAL A 338 5.35 0.17 -11.12
N TRP A 339 5.66 -0.94 -11.81
CA TRP A 339 7.05 -1.36 -12.01
C TRP A 339 7.86 -0.31 -12.79
N ARG A 340 7.30 0.26 -13.87
CA ARG A 340 7.96 1.33 -14.63
C ARG A 340 8.35 2.50 -13.72
N ALA A 341 7.43 2.98 -12.90
CA ALA A 341 7.69 4.06 -11.95
C ALA A 341 8.77 3.69 -10.92
N VAL A 342 8.69 2.50 -10.34
CA VAL A 342 9.64 2.02 -9.32
C VAL A 342 11.05 1.80 -9.90
N SER A 343 11.14 1.28 -11.13
CA SER A 343 12.43 1.08 -11.81
C SER A 343 13.17 2.39 -12.06
N VAL A 344 12.45 3.47 -12.36
CA VAL A 344 13.03 4.82 -12.51
C VAL A 344 13.65 5.32 -11.19
N VAL A 345 13.04 5.01 -10.05
CA VAL A 345 13.64 5.34 -8.74
C VAL A 345 14.96 4.60 -8.55
N ALA A 346 15.01 3.30 -8.86
CA ALA A 346 16.24 2.52 -8.78
C ALA A 346 17.33 3.05 -9.73
N GLU A 347 16.98 3.35 -10.98
CA GLU A 347 17.92 3.93 -11.95
C GLU A 347 18.47 5.28 -11.50
N ASN A 348 17.61 6.14 -10.95
CA ASN A 348 18.06 7.43 -10.44
C ASN A 348 19.03 7.28 -9.26
N LEU A 349 18.80 6.29 -8.38
CA LEU A 349 19.67 6.03 -7.23
C LEU A 349 21.03 5.46 -7.61
N ILE A 350 21.16 4.74 -8.72
CA ILE A 350 22.44 4.25 -9.28
C ILE A 350 23.32 5.42 -9.77
N GLN A 351 22.69 6.51 -10.20
CA GLN A 351 23.38 7.66 -10.76
C GLN A 351 23.87 8.68 -9.69
N LEU A 352 23.46 8.48 -8.43
CA LEU A 352 23.87 9.33 -7.28
C LEU A 352 25.13 8.80 -6.61
#